data_147cdf32237869aa406c9c66c5c95864
#
_entry.id   147cdf32237869aa406c9c66c5c95864
#
_cell.length_a   1.000
_cell.length_b   1.000
_cell.length_c   1.000
_cell.angle_alpha   90.00
_cell.angle_beta   90.00
_cell.angle_gamma   90.00
#
_symmetry.space_group_name_H-M   'P 1'
#
loop_
_entity.id
_entity.type
_entity.pdbx_description
1 polymer ?
#
loop_
_entity_poly.entity_id
_entity_poly.type
_entity_poly.pdbx_seq_one_letter_code
_entity_poly.pdbx_strand_id
1 'polypeptide(L)'
;QVTAMAAEFAQVASVPFTGDSAGLWAIRKGLFPAVGAVRTTGTTVIIEDVAFPIERLAEGVAGLQQLFDRFEYGEAIIFGHALEGNLHFVFTQGFDDPAQVARYGAFMDAVAELVAVRFGGSLKAEHGTGRNMAPYVELEWGPEGMALMRRIKTLLDPDGLLNPGVIINDDPKAHLAHLKPMPASDAIVDPCIECGFCEAVCPSRTLSLSPRQRIVLYRELSRRGRSGEAAGDLARLFDYQGIDTCAATGLCADRCPVGINTGSLIKKLRSDKYQRFVPIARWSADHFAGVTRTARGALGLRGIAGKLLGDKALAGLVNGVRNVSGQRTPAWLPTLPGPSRYQWPPGEGSHSGSSERAVVYLPSCASRVFGQQEDAPSLPDVVQSLLNKAGCRVIVPQGIEGLCCGMPYDSKGMVEVAEAKRSELAEALWQASEAGRWPVLLDTSPCVQRLLSGALGKGLRIFEPSAFVLEHLLPHLELTPIDETVMLHITCSSRRMGLGEAMLSVARACAREVIVPEHIQCCGFAGDKGLMTPELNAAALASLPAQVPSHCRQGFSNSRTCEMGLSQHAGISYHSILYLVAQAAK
;
A
#
# COMPACT_ATOMS: atom_id res chain seq x y z
N GLN A 1 -26.14 -21.44 30.12
CA GLN A 1 -26.75 -22.05 28.92
C GLN A 1 -25.82 -22.03 27.73
N VAL A 2 -25.32 -20.86 27.31
CA VAL A 2 -24.41 -20.74 26.13
C VAL A 2 -23.13 -21.58 26.32
N THR A 3 -22.55 -21.60 27.52
CA THR A 3 -21.33 -22.36 27.82
C THR A 3 -21.58 -23.89 27.79
N ALA A 4 -22.78 -24.33 28.21
CA ALA A 4 -23.15 -25.75 28.17
C ALA A 4 -23.41 -26.21 26.73
N MET A 5 -24.10 -25.41 25.91
CA MET A 5 -24.31 -25.67 24.50
C MET A 5 -22.98 -25.66 23.74
N ALA A 6 -22.08 -24.72 24.04
CA ALA A 6 -20.74 -24.67 23.42
C ALA A 6 -19.91 -25.93 23.78
N ALA A 7 -20.02 -26.48 24.99
CA ALA A 7 -19.36 -27.71 25.38
C ALA A 7 -19.93 -28.94 24.66
N GLU A 8 -21.21 -28.95 24.37
CA GLU A 8 -21.87 -30.00 23.58
C GLU A 8 -21.46 -29.96 22.11
N PHE A 9 -21.37 -28.76 21.51
CA PHE A 9 -20.85 -28.55 20.15
C PHE A 9 -19.36 -28.85 20.04
N ALA A 10 -18.56 -28.59 21.06
CA ALA A 10 -17.12 -28.91 21.08
C ALA A 10 -16.83 -30.42 21.01
N GLN A 11 -17.80 -31.28 21.35
CA GLN A 11 -17.69 -32.72 21.17
C GLN A 11 -17.93 -33.16 19.72
N VAL A 12 -18.59 -32.33 18.92
CA VAL A 12 -18.92 -32.62 17.51
C VAL A 12 -17.96 -31.87 16.56
N ALA A 13 -17.54 -30.67 16.93
CA ALA A 13 -16.59 -29.87 16.18
C ALA A 13 -15.25 -29.81 16.95
N SER A 14 -14.18 -30.27 16.33
CA SER A 14 -12.81 -30.27 16.91
C SER A 14 -12.20 -28.85 17.09
N VAL A 15 -13.02 -27.80 17.13
CA VAL A 15 -12.59 -26.41 17.30
C VAL A 15 -12.89 -25.96 18.74
N PRO A 16 -11.88 -25.64 19.54
CA PRO A 16 -12.12 -25.14 20.89
C PRO A 16 -12.84 -23.79 20.85
N PHE A 17 -13.87 -23.64 21.71
CA PHE A 17 -14.50 -22.35 21.94
C PHE A 17 -13.49 -21.41 22.58
N THR A 18 -13.09 -20.36 21.86
CA THR A 18 -12.17 -19.35 22.40
C THR A 18 -12.94 -18.06 22.70
N GLY A 19 -12.60 -17.39 23.81
CA GLY A 19 -13.14 -16.07 24.12
C GLY A 19 -12.52 -14.93 23.27
N ASP A 20 -11.63 -15.25 22.33
CA ASP A 20 -11.00 -14.26 21.44
C ASP A 20 -11.95 -13.86 20.31
N SER A 21 -12.84 -12.91 20.60
CA SER A 21 -13.74 -12.34 19.60
C SER A 21 -13.01 -11.60 18.47
N ALA A 22 -11.85 -11.00 18.74
CA ALA A 22 -11.10 -10.25 17.73
C ALA A 22 -10.52 -11.18 16.65
N GLY A 23 -9.96 -12.32 17.04
CA GLY A 23 -9.46 -13.34 16.12
C GLY A 23 -10.60 -13.95 15.27
N LEU A 24 -11.73 -14.27 15.89
CA LEU A 24 -12.91 -14.78 15.18
C LEU A 24 -13.47 -13.76 14.17
N TRP A 25 -13.55 -12.48 14.55
CA TRP A 25 -13.94 -11.42 13.63
C TRP A 25 -12.96 -11.23 12.47
N ALA A 26 -11.66 -11.40 12.70
CA ALA A 26 -10.67 -11.34 11.64
C ALA A 26 -10.87 -12.47 10.61
N ILE A 27 -11.13 -13.70 11.08
CA ILE A 27 -11.47 -14.84 10.22
C ILE A 27 -12.75 -14.54 9.42
N ARG A 28 -13.83 -14.13 10.09
CA ARG A 28 -15.11 -13.80 9.42
C ARG A 28 -14.96 -12.75 8.32
N LYS A 29 -14.23 -11.67 8.60
CA LYS A 29 -13.95 -10.61 7.61
C LYS A 29 -13.12 -11.11 6.43
N GLY A 30 -12.31 -12.14 6.63
CA GLY A 30 -11.49 -12.78 5.59
C GLY A 30 -12.23 -13.77 4.70
N LEU A 31 -13.40 -14.29 5.10
CA LEU A 31 -14.10 -15.37 4.37
C LEU A 31 -14.51 -14.95 2.96
N PHE A 32 -15.15 -13.82 2.80
CA PHE A 32 -15.60 -13.32 1.49
C PHE A 32 -14.43 -13.12 0.50
N PRO A 33 -13.33 -12.43 0.87
CA PRO A 33 -12.17 -12.34 0.01
C PRO A 33 -11.47 -13.69 -0.26
N ALA A 34 -11.42 -14.58 0.73
CA ALA A 34 -10.76 -15.88 0.56
C ALA A 34 -11.48 -16.76 -0.46
N VAL A 35 -12.81 -16.85 -0.37
CA VAL A 35 -13.63 -17.56 -1.38
C VAL A 35 -13.49 -16.92 -2.75
N GLY A 36 -13.51 -15.59 -2.78
CA GLY A 36 -13.35 -14.86 -4.04
C GLY A 36 -11.99 -15.05 -4.71
N ALA A 37 -10.94 -15.32 -3.93
CA ALA A 37 -9.59 -15.49 -4.46
C ALA A 37 -9.38 -16.80 -5.23
N VAL A 38 -10.08 -17.85 -4.85
CA VAL A 38 -9.97 -19.19 -5.48
C VAL A 38 -10.92 -19.38 -6.64
N ARG A 39 -11.74 -18.38 -6.97
CA ARG A 39 -12.69 -18.44 -8.08
C ARG A 39 -12.00 -18.66 -9.44
N THR A 40 -12.73 -19.24 -10.36
CA THR A 40 -12.31 -19.31 -11.76
C THR A 40 -12.16 -17.88 -12.33
N THR A 41 -11.04 -17.60 -12.99
CA THR A 41 -10.82 -16.31 -13.66
C THR A 41 -11.92 -16.07 -14.70
N GLY A 42 -12.48 -14.86 -14.71
CA GLY A 42 -13.64 -14.52 -15.54
C GLY A 42 -14.96 -14.52 -14.79
N THR A 43 -15.04 -15.14 -13.60
CA THR A 43 -16.24 -15.10 -12.77
C THR A 43 -16.19 -13.95 -11.77
N THR A 44 -17.35 -13.47 -11.35
CA THR A 44 -17.50 -12.51 -10.23
C THR A 44 -17.92 -13.27 -8.98
N VAL A 45 -17.70 -12.65 -7.83
CA VAL A 45 -18.18 -13.15 -6.53
C VAL A 45 -19.48 -12.44 -6.20
N ILE A 46 -20.50 -13.22 -5.86
CA ILE A 46 -21.82 -12.73 -5.45
C ILE A 46 -21.99 -13.07 -3.98
N ILE A 47 -22.43 -12.09 -3.21
CA ILE A 47 -22.87 -12.27 -1.83
C ILE A 47 -24.32 -11.82 -1.73
N GLU A 48 -25.13 -12.70 -1.20
CA GLU A 48 -26.54 -12.44 -0.89
C GLU A 48 -26.79 -12.67 0.59
N ASP A 49 -27.83 -12.06 1.11
CA ASP A 49 -28.29 -12.27 2.47
C ASP A 49 -29.79 -12.48 2.51
N VAL A 50 -30.19 -13.45 3.27
CA VAL A 50 -31.60 -13.80 3.48
C VAL A 50 -31.87 -14.05 4.96
N ALA A 51 -33.11 -13.95 5.39
CA ALA A 51 -33.48 -14.34 6.74
C ALA A 51 -34.58 -15.38 6.72
N PHE A 52 -34.47 -16.35 7.64
CA PHE A 52 -35.46 -17.39 7.89
C PHE A 52 -36.02 -17.23 9.29
N PRO A 53 -37.27 -17.67 9.56
CA PRO A 53 -37.73 -17.87 10.93
C PRO A 53 -36.74 -18.76 11.68
N ILE A 54 -36.36 -18.38 12.89
CA ILE A 54 -35.30 -19.05 13.67
C ILE A 54 -35.61 -20.54 13.84
N GLU A 55 -36.89 -20.88 14.10
CA GLU A 55 -37.36 -22.24 14.32
C GLU A 55 -37.16 -23.13 13.08
N ARG A 56 -37.06 -22.51 11.90
CA ARG A 56 -36.92 -23.18 10.61
C ARG A 56 -35.57 -22.95 9.95
N LEU A 57 -34.63 -22.36 10.67
CA LEU A 57 -33.32 -22.00 10.11
C LEU A 57 -32.56 -23.21 9.52
N ALA A 58 -32.58 -24.34 10.22
CA ALA A 58 -31.92 -25.57 9.74
C ALA A 58 -32.52 -26.09 8.42
N GLU A 59 -33.87 -26.02 8.28
CA GLU A 59 -34.55 -26.38 7.05
C GLU A 59 -34.20 -25.39 5.91
N GLY A 60 -34.12 -24.09 6.24
CA GLY A 60 -33.71 -23.06 5.29
C GLY A 60 -32.29 -23.28 4.76
N VAL A 61 -31.32 -23.59 5.65
CA VAL A 61 -29.96 -23.96 5.26
C VAL A 61 -29.94 -25.16 4.33
N ALA A 62 -30.66 -26.23 4.69
CA ALA A 62 -30.75 -27.43 3.86
C ALA A 62 -31.37 -27.14 2.48
N GLY A 63 -32.40 -26.27 2.45
CA GLY A 63 -33.01 -25.82 1.20
C GLY A 63 -32.06 -25.04 0.30
N LEU A 64 -31.27 -24.12 0.87
CA LEU A 64 -30.22 -23.41 0.10
C LEU A 64 -29.15 -24.35 -0.43
N GLN A 65 -28.68 -25.33 0.35
CA GLN A 65 -27.70 -26.32 -0.08
C GLN A 65 -28.24 -27.15 -1.27
N GLN A 66 -29.50 -27.59 -1.22
CA GLN A 66 -30.13 -28.27 -2.34
C GLN A 66 -30.22 -27.41 -3.61
N LEU A 67 -30.42 -26.09 -3.46
CA LEU A 67 -30.39 -25.18 -4.60
C LEU A 67 -28.96 -25.03 -5.15
N PHE A 68 -27.94 -24.95 -4.31
CA PHE A 68 -26.56 -24.92 -4.79
C PHE A 68 -26.20 -26.18 -5.58
N ASP A 69 -26.56 -27.35 -5.09
CA ASP A 69 -26.34 -28.60 -5.79
C ASP A 69 -27.09 -28.64 -7.14
N ARG A 70 -28.38 -28.26 -7.13
CA ARG A 70 -29.23 -28.23 -8.32
C ARG A 70 -28.69 -27.30 -9.42
N PHE A 71 -28.14 -26.13 -9.03
CA PHE A 71 -27.65 -25.12 -9.95
C PHE A 71 -26.13 -25.17 -10.13
N GLU A 72 -25.45 -26.22 -9.65
CA GLU A 72 -24.01 -26.46 -9.81
C GLU A 72 -23.14 -25.34 -9.22
N TYR A 73 -23.50 -24.86 -8.01
CA TYR A 73 -22.69 -23.93 -7.20
C TYR A 73 -22.03 -24.65 -6.02
N GLY A 74 -21.31 -25.77 -6.29
CA GLY A 74 -20.72 -26.61 -5.25
C GLY A 74 -19.65 -25.92 -4.40
N GLU A 75 -19.11 -24.78 -4.84
CA GLU A 75 -18.17 -23.93 -4.09
C GLU A 75 -18.85 -22.90 -3.19
N ALA A 76 -20.19 -22.82 -3.23
CA ALA A 76 -20.94 -21.86 -2.41
C ALA A 76 -20.76 -22.14 -0.91
N ILE A 77 -20.67 -21.06 -0.14
CA ILE A 77 -20.58 -21.13 1.32
C ILE A 77 -21.73 -20.35 1.96
N ILE A 78 -22.18 -20.83 3.12
CA ILE A 78 -23.19 -20.17 3.96
C ILE A 78 -22.54 -19.79 5.29
N PHE A 79 -22.79 -18.57 5.74
CA PHE A 79 -22.44 -18.08 7.07
C PHE A 79 -23.43 -16.99 7.47
N GLY A 80 -23.48 -16.56 8.73
CA GLY A 80 -24.41 -15.50 9.09
C GLY A 80 -24.58 -15.31 10.59
N HIS A 81 -25.67 -14.64 10.94
CA HIS A 81 -26.06 -14.34 12.31
C HIS A 81 -27.20 -15.30 12.73
N ALA A 82 -26.82 -16.53 13.09
CA ALA A 82 -27.78 -17.60 13.33
C ALA A 82 -28.85 -17.26 14.39
N LEU A 83 -28.49 -16.47 15.41
CA LEU A 83 -29.43 -16.02 16.43
C LEU A 83 -30.55 -15.09 15.91
N GLU A 84 -30.31 -14.45 14.78
CA GLU A 84 -31.25 -13.55 14.11
C GLU A 84 -31.92 -14.22 12.89
N GLY A 85 -31.61 -15.49 12.63
CA GLY A 85 -32.09 -16.18 11.43
C GLY A 85 -31.49 -15.65 10.13
N ASN A 86 -30.53 -14.74 10.20
CA ASN A 86 -29.90 -14.11 9.04
C ASN A 86 -28.74 -14.97 8.52
N LEU A 87 -28.78 -15.29 7.22
CA LEU A 87 -27.76 -16.05 6.52
C LEU A 87 -27.22 -15.26 5.33
N HIS A 88 -25.90 -15.21 5.24
CA HIS A 88 -25.21 -14.81 4.02
C HIS A 88 -24.79 -16.05 3.24
N PHE A 89 -24.86 -15.97 1.93
CA PHE A 89 -24.24 -16.98 1.08
C PHE A 89 -23.43 -16.34 -0.03
N VAL A 90 -22.31 -16.99 -0.34
CA VAL A 90 -21.34 -16.51 -1.33
C VAL A 90 -21.12 -17.60 -2.36
N PHE A 91 -21.19 -17.22 -3.62
CA PHE A 91 -20.95 -18.11 -4.76
C PHE A 91 -20.29 -17.34 -5.90
N THR A 92 -19.83 -18.06 -6.94
CA THR A 92 -19.16 -17.43 -8.08
C THR A 92 -19.98 -17.63 -9.36
N GLN A 93 -20.02 -16.59 -10.20
CA GLN A 93 -20.82 -16.59 -11.42
C GLN A 93 -20.11 -15.83 -12.56
N GLY A 94 -20.09 -16.46 -13.74
CA GLY A 94 -19.71 -15.79 -14.98
C GLY A 94 -20.89 -15.07 -15.61
N PHE A 95 -20.63 -13.96 -16.28
CA PHE A 95 -21.65 -13.17 -16.98
C PHE A 95 -21.32 -12.89 -18.44
N ASP A 96 -20.31 -13.57 -18.97
CA ASP A 96 -19.92 -13.44 -20.37
C ASP A 96 -20.72 -14.37 -21.32
N ASP A 97 -21.42 -15.37 -20.77
CA ASP A 97 -22.20 -16.35 -21.49
C ASP A 97 -23.70 -16.24 -21.16
N PRO A 98 -24.59 -16.07 -22.13
CA PRO A 98 -26.04 -16.04 -21.93
C PRO A 98 -26.61 -17.24 -21.17
N ALA A 99 -26.04 -18.45 -21.34
CA ALA A 99 -26.48 -19.65 -20.61
C ALA A 99 -26.19 -19.52 -19.11
N GLN A 100 -25.04 -18.96 -18.76
CA GLN A 100 -24.69 -18.68 -17.36
C GLN A 100 -25.58 -17.61 -16.74
N VAL A 101 -25.94 -16.56 -17.50
CA VAL A 101 -26.88 -15.53 -17.05
C VAL A 101 -28.27 -16.15 -16.82
N ALA A 102 -28.72 -17.02 -17.70
CA ALA A 102 -30.01 -17.74 -17.55
C ALA A 102 -29.99 -18.67 -16.31
N ARG A 103 -28.87 -19.37 -16.05
CA ARG A 103 -28.69 -20.19 -14.84
C ARG A 103 -28.77 -19.35 -13.59
N TYR A 104 -28.10 -18.19 -13.56
CA TYR A 104 -28.13 -17.25 -12.45
C TYR A 104 -29.55 -16.74 -12.19
N GLY A 105 -30.29 -16.34 -13.25
CA GLY A 105 -31.68 -15.91 -13.12
C GLY A 105 -32.57 -17.00 -12.51
N ALA A 106 -32.52 -18.20 -13.04
CA ALA A 106 -33.30 -19.34 -12.53
C ALA A 106 -32.92 -19.72 -11.08
N PHE A 107 -31.66 -19.58 -10.70
CA PHE A 107 -31.22 -19.76 -9.32
C PHE A 107 -31.82 -18.70 -8.39
N MET A 108 -31.77 -17.41 -8.76
CA MET A 108 -32.33 -16.32 -7.96
C MET A 108 -33.84 -16.43 -7.82
N ASP A 109 -34.56 -16.84 -8.88
CA ASP A 109 -36.01 -17.15 -8.83
C ASP A 109 -36.29 -18.25 -7.81
N ALA A 110 -35.49 -19.33 -7.82
CA ALA A 110 -35.65 -20.44 -6.88
C ALA A 110 -35.31 -20.06 -5.43
N VAL A 111 -34.33 -19.19 -5.22
CA VAL A 111 -34.02 -18.62 -3.89
C VAL A 111 -35.17 -17.76 -3.39
N ALA A 112 -35.72 -16.88 -4.25
CA ALA A 112 -36.84 -16.02 -3.89
C ALA A 112 -38.08 -16.84 -3.50
N GLU A 113 -38.42 -17.87 -4.26
CA GLU A 113 -39.50 -18.80 -3.96
C GLU A 113 -39.25 -19.56 -2.65
N LEU A 114 -38.06 -20.09 -2.43
CA LEU A 114 -37.69 -20.80 -1.21
C LEU A 114 -37.88 -19.90 0.03
N VAL A 115 -37.27 -18.69 0.01
CA VAL A 115 -37.18 -17.81 1.17
C VAL A 115 -38.54 -17.13 1.45
N ALA A 116 -39.09 -16.42 0.45
CA ALA A 116 -40.28 -15.60 0.67
C ALA A 116 -41.56 -16.43 0.70
N VAL A 117 -41.72 -17.39 -0.21
CA VAL A 117 -42.98 -18.13 -0.33
C VAL A 117 -43.03 -19.33 0.61
N ARG A 118 -42.03 -20.22 0.53
CA ARG A 118 -42.02 -21.46 1.31
C ARG A 118 -41.80 -21.25 2.81
N PHE A 119 -40.92 -20.29 3.18
CA PHE A 119 -40.54 -20.07 4.56
C PHE A 119 -41.11 -18.79 5.16
N GLY A 120 -41.70 -17.88 4.36
CA GLY A 120 -42.14 -16.56 4.84
C GLY A 120 -41.00 -15.72 5.41
N GLY A 121 -39.82 -15.91 4.87
CA GLY A 121 -38.60 -15.21 5.27
C GLY A 121 -38.37 -13.92 4.48
N SER A 122 -37.23 -13.26 4.71
CA SER A 122 -36.86 -12.02 4.01
C SER A 122 -35.77 -12.25 3.01
N LEU A 123 -35.91 -11.68 1.81
CA LEU A 123 -34.95 -11.76 0.71
C LEU A 123 -33.74 -10.84 0.89
N LYS A 124 -33.83 -9.87 1.80
CA LYS A 124 -32.73 -8.99 2.21
C LYS A 124 -32.84 -8.67 3.70
N ALA A 125 -32.03 -9.36 4.48
CA ALA A 125 -32.04 -9.24 5.92
C ALA A 125 -31.37 -7.93 6.40
N GLU A 126 -30.13 -7.65 5.96
CA GLU A 126 -29.38 -6.47 6.42
C GLU A 126 -28.71 -5.66 5.28
N HIS A 127 -28.49 -6.24 4.09
CA HIS A 127 -27.75 -5.55 3.00
C HIS A 127 -28.61 -4.59 2.17
N GLY A 128 -29.92 -4.56 2.40
CA GLY A 128 -30.88 -3.77 1.62
C GLY A 128 -31.18 -4.39 0.25
N THR A 129 -32.39 -4.11 -0.25
CA THR A 129 -32.96 -4.72 -1.46
C THR A 129 -32.10 -4.44 -2.71
N GLY A 130 -31.66 -3.19 -2.89
CA GLY A 130 -30.92 -2.81 -4.08
C GLY A 130 -31.73 -2.97 -5.36
N ARG A 131 -31.02 -3.06 -6.50
CA ARG A 131 -31.62 -3.41 -7.80
C ARG A 131 -31.76 -4.91 -7.99
N ASN A 132 -30.92 -5.69 -7.31
CA ASN A 132 -30.84 -7.14 -7.50
C ASN A 132 -32.10 -7.84 -7.02
N MET A 133 -32.66 -7.42 -5.89
CA MET A 133 -33.89 -7.99 -5.34
C MET A 133 -35.15 -7.17 -5.66
N ALA A 134 -35.03 -6.03 -6.36
CA ALA A 134 -36.18 -5.21 -6.74
C ALA A 134 -37.28 -5.99 -7.50
N PRO A 135 -36.99 -6.94 -8.41
CA PRO A 135 -38.02 -7.74 -9.07
C PRO A 135 -38.83 -8.64 -8.13
N TYR A 136 -38.33 -8.94 -6.93
CA TYR A 136 -38.95 -9.87 -5.99
C TYR A 136 -39.64 -9.17 -4.80
N VAL A 137 -39.62 -7.83 -4.74
CA VAL A 137 -40.21 -7.08 -3.62
C VAL A 137 -41.71 -7.34 -3.47
N GLU A 138 -42.45 -7.39 -4.57
CA GLU A 138 -43.89 -7.70 -4.53
C GLU A 138 -44.15 -9.15 -4.11
N LEU A 139 -43.28 -10.09 -4.45
CA LEU A 139 -43.34 -11.50 -4.01
C LEU A 139 -43.21 -11.59 -2.48
N GLU A 140 -42.30 -10.81 -1.88
CA GLU A 140 -42.07 -10.81 -0.42
C GLU A 140 -43.13 -10.04 0.35
N TRP A 141 -43.49 -8.83 -0.10
CA TRP A 141 -44.30 -7.88 0.64
C TRP A 141 -45.76 -7.83 0.22
N GLY A 142 -46.10 -8.52 -0.84
CA GLY A 142 -47.44 -8.52 -1.44
C GLY A 142 -47.77 -7.23 -2.20
N PRO A 143 -48.90 -7.24 -2.95
CA PRO A 143 -49.29 -6.10 -3.78
C PRO A 143 -49.66 -4.86 -2.97
N GLU A 144 -50.22 -5.02 -1.77
CA GLU A 144 -50.58 -3.89 -0.90
C GLU A 144 -49.32 -3.21 -0.34
N GLY A 145 -48.33 -3.99 0.11
CA GLY A 145 -47.02 -3.49 0.55
C GLY A 145 -46.30 -2.74 -0.55
N MET A 146 -46.24 -3.30 -1.75
CA MET A 146 -45.64 -2.67 -2.92
C MET A 146 -46.37 -1.36 -3.31
N ALA A 147 -47.70 -1.34 -3.27
CA ALA A 147 -48.48 -0.13 -3.53
C ALA A 147 -48.21 0.98 -2.50
N LEU A 148 -48.05 0.62 -1.22
CA LEU A 148 -47.65 1.56 -0.18
C LEU A 148 -46.27 2.13 -0.41
N MET A 149 -45.27 1.29 -0.74
CA MET A 149 -43.91 1.73 -1.06
C MET A 149 -43.90 2.72 -2.25
N ARG A 150 -44.66 2.43 -3.32
CA ARG A 150 -44.82 3.34 -4.47
C ARG A 150 -45.42 4.68 -4.09
N ARG A 151 -46.46 4.68 -3.23
CA ARG A 151 -47.05 5.93 -2.75
C ARG A 151 -46.11 6.77 -1.92
N ILE A 152 -45.33 6.16 -1.03
CA ILE A 152 -44.29 6.84 -0.24
C ILE A 152 -43.24 7.43 -1.20
N LYS A 153 -42.76 6.64 -2.18
CA LYS A 153 -41.78 7.10 -3.17
C LYS A 153 -42.32 8.31 -3.95
N THR A 154 -43.53 8.25 -4.49
CA THR A 154 -44.11 9.34 -5.26
C THR A 154 -44.32 10.61 -4.42
N LEU A 155 -44.67 10.45 -3.14
CA LEU A 155 -44.86 11.57 -2.22
C LEU A 155 -43.55 12.31 -1.92
N LEU A 156 -42.46 11.57 -1.72
CA LEU A 156 -41.15 12.12 -1.30
C LEU A 156 -40.21 12.44 -2.48
N ASP A 157 -40.44 11.81 -3.60
CA ASP A 157 -39.62 11.94 -4.83
C ASP A 157 -40.53 11.88 -6.07
N PRO A 158 -41.37 12.92 -6.28
CA PRO A 158 -42.34 12.95 -7.38
C PRO A 158 -41.69 12.91 -8.76
N ASP A 159 -40.46 13.42 -8.88
CA ASP A 159 -39.70 13.46 -10.14
C ASP A 159 -38.84 12.19 -10.36
N GLY A 160 -38.82 11.25 -9.41
CA GLY A 160 -38.09 9.98 -9.53
C GLY A 160 -36.56 10.12 -9.61
N LEU A 161 -35.98 11.15 -8.99
CA LEU A 161 -34.55 11.45 -9.06
C LEU A 161 -33.70 10.63 -8.11
N LEU A 162 -34.25 10.17 -6.98
CA LEU A 162 -33.52 9.47 -5.92
C LEU A 162 -33.48 7.97 -6.19
N ASN A 163 -32.30 7.42 -6.41
CA ASN A 163 -32.06 5.98 -6.59
C ASN A 163 -33.08 5.28 -7.52
N PRO A 164 -33.23 5.70 -8.78
CA PRO A 164 -34.21 5.11 -9.69
C PRO A 164 -33.97 3.61 -9.91
N GLY A 165 -35.02 2.82 -9.84
CA GLY A 165 -34.98 1.36 -10.03
C GLY A 165 -34.40 0.57 -8.84
N VAL A 166 -34.18 1.21 -7.68
CA VAL A 166 -33.79 0.57 -6.42
C VAL A 166 -35.05 0.35 -5.57
N ILE A 167 -35.26 -0.85 -5.05
CA ILE A 167 -36.47 -1.34 -4.36
C ILE A 167 -37.67 -1.40 -5.30
N ILE A 168 -38.01 -0.31 -5.96
CA ILE A 168 -39.12 -0.18 -6.89
C ILE A 168 -38.58 -0.20 -8.31
N ASN A 169 -38.90 -1.25 -9.08
CA ASN A 169 -38.46 -1.43 -10.44
C ASN A 169 -39.57 -2.16 -11.23
N ASP A 170 -39.91 -1.61 -12.40
CA ASP A 170 -40.97 -2.21 -13.23
C ASP A 170 -40.41 -3.27 -14.21
N ASP A 171 -39.08 -3.38 -14.30
CA ASP A 171 -38.43 -4.43 -15.09
C ASP A 171 -38.26 -5.70 -14.27
N PRO A 172 -39.01 -6.79 -14.57
CA PRO A 172 -38.88 -8.05 -13.84
C PRO A 172 -37.53 -8.75 -14.03
N LYS A 173 -36.72 -8.28 -14.97
CA LYS A 173 -35.37 -8.78 -15.26
C LYS A 173 -34.27 -7.79 -14.89
N ALA A 174 -34.56 -6.79 -14.08
CA ALA A 174 -33.60 -5.76 -13.68
C ALA A 174 -32.30 -6.35 -13.09
N HIS A 175 -32.39 -7.48 -12.38
CA HIS A 175 -31.24 -8.21 -11.81
C HIS A 175 -30.39 -8.93 -12.85
N LEU A 176 -30.87 -9.10 -14.07
CA LEU A 176 -30.13 -9.71 -15.20
C LEU A 176 -29.62 -8.69 -16.21
N ALA A 177 -29.96 -7.41 -16.01
CA ALA A 177 -29.54 -6.33 -16.89
C ALA A 177 -28.26 -5.65 -16.40
N HIS A 178 -27.41 -5.22 -17.34
CA HIS A 178 -26.17 -4.49 -17.06
C HIS A 178 -25.23 -5.20 -16.09
N LEU A 179 -25.17 -6.52 -16.17
CA LEU A 179 -24.25 -7.32 -15.39
C LEU A 179 -22.81 -6.96 -15.73
N LYS A 180 -21.94 -6.91 -14.71
CA LYS A 180 -20.54 -6.54 -14.86
C LYS A 180 -19.68 -7.80 -15.03
N PRO A 181 -19.13 -8.07 -16.24
CA PRO A 181 -18.17 -9.14 -16.42
C PRO A 181 -16.86 -8.80 -15.69
N MET A 182 -16.14 -9.85 -15.29
CA MET A 182 -14.81 -9.75 -14.69
C MET A 182 -13.75 -10.40 -15.59
N PRO A 183 -13.45 -9.82 -16.77
CA PRO A 183 -12.54 -10.44 -17.72
C PRO A 183 -11.14 -10.58 -17.17
N ALA A 184 -10.45 -11.66 -17.55
CA ALA A 184 -9.04 -11.84 -17.28
C ALA A 184 -8.22 -10.66 -17.82
N SER A 185 -7.19 -10.25 -17.10
CA SER A 185 -6.33 -9.14 -17.51
C SER A 185 -4.84 -9.44 -17.30
N ASP A 186 -4.46 -9.81 -16.09
CA ASP A 186 -3.09 -10.20 -15.73
C ASP A 186 -3.14 -11.07 -14.47
N ALA A 187 -2.37 -12.15 -14.46
CA ALA A 187 -2.33 -13.11 -13.36
C ALA A 187 -2.01 -12.47 -11.99
N ILE A 188 -1.29 -11.33 -11.97
CA ILE A 188 -0.98 -10.59 -10.73
C ILE A 188 -2.26 -10.06 -10.07
N VAL A 189 -3.26 -9.68 -10.85
CA VAL A 189 -4.46 -8.95 -10.36
C VAL A 189 -5.78 -9.69 -10.62
N ASP A 190 -5.78 -10.74 -11.40
CA ASP A 190 -6.99 -11.52 -11.69
C ASP A 190 -7.70 -12.07 -10.44
N PRO A 191 -6.99 -12.45 -9.34
CA PRO A 191 -7.66 -12.83 -8.09
C PRO A 191 -8.45 -11.70 -7.41
N CYS A 192 -8.34 -10.44 -7.85
CA CYS A 192 -9.00 -9.29 -7.23
C CYS A 192 -10.53 -9.40 -7.37
N ILE A 193 -11.23 -9.35 -6.23
CA ILE A 193 -12.70 -9.31 -6.12
C ILE A 193 -13.27 -7.89 -5.96
N GLU A 194 -12.43 -6.87 -6.05
CA GLU A 194 -12.81 -5.47 -5.98
C GLU A 194 -13.40 -5.02 -4.62
N CYS A 195 -13.04 -5.69 -3.51
CA CYS A 195 -13.56 -5.42 -2.17
C CYS A 195 -13.16 -4.06 -1.56
N GLY A 196 -12.09 -3.40 -2.05
CA GLY A 196 -11.70 -2.05 -1.64
C GLY A 196 -10.77 -1.93 -0.42
N PHE A 197 -10.44 -3.01 0.32
CA PHE A 197 -9.57 -2.93 1.53
C PHE A 197 -8.21 -2.26 1.28
N CYS A 198 -7.70 -2.34 0.08
CA CYS A 198 -6.42 -1.72 -0.31
C CYS A 198 -6.47 -0.20 -0.50
N GLU A 199 -7.66 0.41 -0.56
CA GLU A 199 -7.81 1.84 -0.89
C GLU A 199 -7.33 2.75 0.24
N ALA A 200 -7.62 2.38 1.50
CA ALA A 200 -7.33 3.20 2.67
C ALA A 200 -5.84 3.55 2.83
N VAL A 201 -4.94 2.67 2.38
CA VAL A 201 -3.48 2.84 2.51
C VAL A 201 -2.80 3.43 1.28
N CYS A 202 -3.57 3.68 0.21
CA CYS A 202 -3.01 4.19 -1.04
C CYS A 202 -2.77 5.70 -0.98
N PRO A 203 -1.54 6.19 -1.21
CA PRO A 203 -1.26 7.62 -1.19
C PRO A 203 -1.90 8.41 -2.34
N SER A 204 -2.32 7.73 -3.42
CA SER A 204 -2.95 8.40 -4.58
C SER A 204 -4.48 8.39 -4.54
N ARG A 205 -5.10 7.85 -3.48
CA ARG A 205 -6.57 7.68 -3.41
C ARG A 205 -7.38 8.96 -3.53
N THR A 206 -6.80 10.09 -3.15
CA THR A 206 -7.44 11.42 -3.21
C THR A 206 -6.98 12.26 -4.40
N LEU A 207 -5.95 11.79 -5.12
CA LEU A 207 -5.40 12.49 -6.28
C LEU A 207 -5.91 11.91 -7.61
N SER A 208 -5.92 10.58 -7.71
CA SER A 208 -6.17 9.86 -8.96
C SER A 208 -6.86 8.52 -8.67
N LEU A 209 -6.26 7.40 -9.08
CA LEU A 209 -6.83 6.07 -8.90
C LEU A 209 -6.29 5.38 -7.65
N SER A 210 -7.18 4.67 -6.94
CA SER A 210 -6.84 3.68 -5.92
C SER A 210 -6.34 2.37 -6.55
N PRO A 211 -5.79 1.41 -5.78
CA PRO A 211 -5.37 0.12 -6.32
C PRO A 211 -6.52 -0.65 -6.98
N ARG A 212 -7.71 -0.69 -6.35
CA ARG A 212 -8.90 -1.32 -6.92
C ARG A 212 -9.30 -0.67 -8.25
N GLN A 213 -9.40 0.65 -8.29
CA GLN A 213 -9.76 1.38 -9.50
C GLN A 213 -8.75 1.14 -10.64
N ARG A 214 -7.44 1.05 -10.33
CA ARG A 214 -6.43 0.67 -11.33
C ARG A 214 -6.70 -0.69 -11.94
N ILE A 215 -7.06 -1.68 -11.10
CA ILE A 215 -7.36 -3.03 -11.57
C ILE A 215 -8.60 -3.03 -12.46
N VAL A 216 -9.67 -2.36 -12.04
CA VAL A 216 -10.93 -2.26 -12.80
C VAL A 216 -10.69 -1.65 -14.19
N LEU A 217 -9.99 -0.52 -14.24
CA LEU A 217 -9.70 0.16 -15.50
C LEU A 217 -8.72 -0.64 -16.38
N TYR A 218 -7.75 -1.32 -15.77
CA TYR A 218 -6.83 -2.18 -16.52
C TYR A 218 -7.55 -3.40 -17.11
N ARG A 219 -8.52 -3.98 -16.41
CA ARG A 219 -9.40 -5.03 -16.95
C ARG A 219 -10.16 -4.54 -18.18
N GLU A 220 -10.76 -3.36 -18.10
CA GLU A 220 -11.48 -2.77 -19.24
C GLU A 220 -10.55 -2.49 -20.42
N LEU A 221 -9.38 -1.92 -20.18
CA LEU A 221 -8.37 -1.71 -21.24
C LEU A 221 -7.93 -3.03 -21.87
N SER A 222 -7.72 -4.07 -21.07
CA SER A 222 -7.35 -5.40 -21.54
C SER A 222 -8.48 -6.07 -22.34
N ARG A 223 -9.74 -5.89 -21.92
CA ARG A 223 -10.92 -6.36 -22.65
C ARG A 223 -11.01 -5.69 -24.03
N ARG A 224 -10.94 -4.36 -24.08
CA ARG A 224 -10.95 -3.59 -25.33
C ARG A 224 -9.83 -3.98 -26.27
N GLY A 225 -8.62 -4.18 -25.75
CA GLY A 225 -7.49 -4.63 -26.55
C GLY A 225 -7.72 -5.98 -27.22
N ARG A 226 -8.39 -6.93 -26.52
CA ARG A 226 -8.72 -8.25 -27.06
C ARG A 226 -9.87 -8.21 -28.07
N SER A 227 -10.87 -7.33 -27.85
CA SER A 227 -12.02 -7.20 -28.78
C SER A 227 -11.73 -6.28 -29.97
N GLY A 228 -10.52 -5.70 -30.05
CA GLY A 228 -10.20 -4.74 -31.10
C GLY A 228 -10.89 -3.37 -30.94
N GLU A 229 -11.52 -3.11 -29.81
CA GLU A 229 -12.13 -1.83 -29.50
C GLU A 229 -11.06 -0.75 -29.20
N ALA A 230 -11.27 0.45 -29.69
CA ALA A 230 -10.36 1.54 -29.41
C ALA A 230 -10.32 1.89 -27.91
N ALA A 231 -9.12 1.92 -27.35
CA ALA A 231 -8.92 2.34 -25.96
C ALA A 231 -9.09 3.86 -25.77
N GLY A 232 -8.86 4.65 -26.83
CA GLY A 232 -9.09 6.08 -26.88
C GLY A 232 -8.46 6.87 -25.72
N ASP A 233 -9.20 7.81 -25.17
CA ASP A 233 -8.78 8.64 -24.04
C ASP A 233 -8.55 7.85 -22.76
N LEU A 234 -9.19 6.69 -22.60
CA LEU A 234 -9.03 5.85 -21.41
C LEU A 234 -7.58 5.40 -21.21
N ALA A 235 -6.90 4.97 -22.30
CA ALA A 235 -5.49 4.58 -22.23
C ALA A 235 -4.59 5.76 -21.87
N ARG A 236 -4.83 6.92 -22.46
CA ARG A 236 -4.06 8.15 -22.19
C ARG A 236 -4.24 8.61 -20.73
N LEU A 237 -5.46 8.58 -20.22
CA LEU A 237 -5.75 8.94 -18.83
C LEU A 237 -5.16 7.91 -17.86
N PHE A 238 -5.22 6.62 -18.19
CA PHE A 238 -4.64 5.56 -17.36
C PHE A 238 -3.11 5.63 -17.29
N ASP A 239 -2.44 6.09 -18.35
CA ASP A 239 -0.98 6.27 -18.35
C ASP A 239 -0.54 7.21 -17.21
N TYR A 240 -1.21 8.33 -17.01
CA TYR A 240 -0.92 9.22 -15.88
C TYR A 240 -1.57 8.72 -14.58
N GLN A 241 -2.89 8.61 -14.53
CA GLN A 241 -3.63 8.34 -13.28
C GLN A 241 -3.41 6.92 -12.75
N GLY A 242 -3.22 5.96 -13.62
CA GLY A 242 -2.97 4.56 -13.28
C GLY A 242 -1.50 4.28 -13.03
N ILE A 243 -0.64 4.62 -13.99
CA ILE A 243 0.76 4.21 -14.00
C ILE A 243 1.65 5.22 -13.27
N ASP A 244 1.58 6.51 -13.64
CA ASP A 244 2.53 7.50 -13.11
C ASP A 244 2.27 7.87 -11.67
N THR A 245 1.02 8.01 -11.24
CA THR A 245 0.68 8.34 -9.85
C THR A 245 0.77 7.17 -8.86
N CYS A 246 1.08 5.95 -9.31
CA CYS A 246 1.32 4.84 -8.38
C CYS A 246 2.68 4.97 -7.70
N ALA A 247 2.71 5.02 -6.38
CA ALA A 247 3.96 5.02 -5.60
C ALA A 247 4.67 3.66 -5.57
N ALA A 248 4.01 2.58 -6.00
CA ALA A 248 4.49 1.20 -6.05
C ALA A 248 5.13 0.70 -4.71
N THR A 249 4.59 1.16 -3.58
CA THR A 249 5.09 0.84 -2.23
C THR A 249 4.78 -0.58 -1.78
N GLY A 250 3.74 -1.19 -2.36
CA GLY A 250 3.26 -2.52 -1.96
C GLY A 250 2.33 -2.55 -0.74
N LEU A 251 2.05 -1.42 -0.07
CA LEU A 251 1.12 -1.36 1.06
C LEU A 251 -0.29 -1.91 0.73
N CYS A 252 -0.69 -1.82 -0.54
CA CYS A 252 -1.95 -2.40 -0.99
C CYS A 252 -2.00 -3.92 -0.82
N ALA A 253 -0.85 -4.62 -0.95
CA ALA A 253 -0.77 -6.06 -0.72
C ALA A 253 -0.95 -6.42 0.76
N ASP A 254 -0.39 -5.60 1.66
CA ASP A 254 -0.45 -5.84 3.11
C ASP A 254 -1.90 -5.68 3.65
N ARG A 255 -2.73 -4.93 2.94
CA ARG A 255 -4.17 -4.77 3.26
C ARG A 255 -5.08 -5.64 2.42
N CYS A 256 -4.56 -6.26 1.37
CA CYS A 256 -5.34 -7.16 0.53
C CYS A 256 -5.47 -8.52 1.21
N PRO A 257 -6.69 -9.02 1.47
CA PRO A 257 -6.88 -10.33 2.11
C PRO A 257 -6.26 -11.50 1.31
N VAL A 258 -6.01 -11.28 0.02
CA VAL A 258 -5.41 -12.27 -0.89
C VAL A 258 -4.03 -11.85 -1.42
N GLY A 259 -3.41 -10.85 -0.80
CA GLY A 259 -2.02 -10.48 -1.02
C GLY A 259 -1.71 -9.79 -2.36
N ILE A 260 -2.69 -9.25 -3.07
CA ILE A 260 -2.48 -8.64 -4.40
C ILE A 260 -1.67 -7.35 -4.30
N ASN A 261 -0.48 -7.35 -4.90
CA ASN A 261 0.35 -6.18 -5.05
C ASN A 261 0.09 -5.48 -6.39
N THR A 262 -0.82 -4.52 -6.42
CA THR A 262 -1.08 -3.70 -7.61
C THR A 262 0.18 -2.97 -8.09
N GLY A 263 1.10 -2.63 -7.19
CA GLY A 263 2.39 -2.03 -7.54
C GLY A 263 3.25 -2.92 -8.44
N SER A 264 3.14 -4.25 -8.33
CA SER A 264 3.84 -5.20 -9.23
C SER A 264 3.30 -5.13 -10.65
N LEU A 265 1.97 -5.07 -10.83
CA LEU A 265 1.36 -4.81 -12.14
C LEU A 265 1.88 -3.49 -12.74
N ILE A 266 1.88 -2.41 -11.92
CA ILE A 266 2.33 -1.10 -12.40
C ILE A 266 3.82 -1.10 -12.79
N LYS A 267 4.67 -1.84 -12.07
CA LYS A 267 6.08 -2.01 -12.46
C LYS A 267 6.21 -2.76 -13.80
N LYS A 268 5.39 -3.79 -14.03
CA LYS A 268 5.33 -4.49 -15.32
C LYS A 268 4.94 -3.52 -16.45
N LEU A 269 3.89 -2.74 -16.27
CA LEU A 269 3.47 -1.73 -17.26
C LEU A 269 4.52 -0.62 -17.48
N ARG A 270 5.26 -0.25 -16.44
CA ARG A 270 6.39 0.68 -16.56
C ARG A 270 7.55 0.07 -17.31
N SER A 271 7.81 -1.23 -17.19
CA SER A 271 8.82 -1.93 -17.99
C SER A 271 8.57 -1.72 -19.48
N ASP A 272 7.34 -1.94 -19.93
CA ASP A 272 6.94 -1.72 -21.32
C ASP A 272 7.08 -0.23 -21.72
N LYS A 273 6.57 0.67 -20.88
CA LYS A 273 6.61 2.12 -21.10
C LYS A 273 8.05 2.66 -21.24
N TYR A 274 8.98 2.14 -20.44
CA TYR A 274 10.35 2.65 -20.35
C TYR A 274 11.39 1.76 -21.06
N GLN A 275 10.98 0.74 -21.80
CA GLN A 275 11.87 -0.21 -22.46
C GLN A 275 12.94 0.46 -23.31
N ARG A 276 12.58 1.50 -24.08
CA ARG A 276 13.52 2.28 -24.90
C ARG A 276 14.62 2.99 -24.11
N PHE A 277 14.46 3.18 -22.79
CA PHE A 277 15.44 3.83 -21.93
C PHE A 277 16.34 2.83 -21.17
N VAL A 278 16.15 1.53 -21.35
CA VAL A 278 16.96 0.49 -20.69
C VAL A 278 18.47 0.64 -21.00
N PRO A 279 18.91 0.95 -22.24
CA PRO A 279 20.33 1.17 -22.50
C PRO A 279 20.92 2.34 -21.70
N ILE A 280 20.19 3.45 -21.56
CA ILE A 280 20.60 4.61 -20.76
C ILE A 280 20.63 4.25 -19.27
N ALA A 281 19.63 3.49 -18.79
CA ALA A 281 19.58 3.02 -17.40
C ALA A 281 20.76 2.10 -17.08
N ARG A 282 21.11 1.18 -17.97
CA ARG A 282 22.27 0.30 -17.82
C ARG A 282 23.57 1.12 -17.77
N TRP A 283 23.76 2.03 -18.73
CA TRP A 283 24.91 2.94 -18.72
C TRP A 283 24.99 3.73 -17.40
N SER A 284 23.86 4.27 -16.92
CA SER A 284 23.82 5.02 -15.65
C SER A 284 24.09 4.15 -14.42
N ALA A 285 23.75 2.86 -14.48
CA ALA A 285 24.04 1.90 -13.43
C ALA A 285 25.56 1.56 -13.39
N ASP A 286 26.16 1.37 -14.56
CA ASP A 286 27.60 1.08 -14.70
C ASP A 286 28.46 2.30 -14.29
N HIS A 287 27.94 3.52 -14.48
CA HIS A 287 28.63 4.78 -14.14
C HIS A 287 27.99 5.49 -12.93
N PHE A 288 27.42 4.73 -11.98
CA PHE A 288 26.59 5.28 -10.90
C PHE A 288 27.32 6.31 -10.02
N ALA A 289 28.61 6.11 -9.76
CA ALA A 289 29.45 7.09 -9.06
C ALA A 289 29.51 8.45 -9.79
N GLY A 290 29.65 8.42 -11.11
CA GLY A 290 29.62 9.63 -11.95
C GLY A 290 28.26 10.32 -11.91
N VAL A 291 27.17 9.55 -12.01
CA VAL A 291 25.80 10.07 -11.95
C VAL A 291 25.52 10.76 -10.62
N THR A 292 25.87 10.15 -9.50
CA THR A 292 25.68 10.74 -8.16
C THR A 292 26.55 11.98 -7.94
N ARG A 293 27.77 11.98 -8.46
CA ARG A 293 28.69 13.15 -8.43
C ARG A 293 28.11 14.32 -9.22
N THR A 294 27.59 14.05 -10.43
CA THR A 294 26.92 15.06 -11.26
C THR A 294 25.68 15.62 -10.58
N ALA A 295 24.86 14.78 -9.95
CA ALA A 295 23.70 15.22 -9.18
C ALA A 295 24.09 16.13 -8.02
N ARG A 296 25.16 15.80 -7.25
CA ARG A 296 25.70 16.68 -6.20
C ARG A 296 26.17 18.02 -6.77
N GLY A 297 26.86 18.02 -7.90
CA GLY A 297 27.28 19.24 -8.60
C GLY A 297 26.12 20.13 -9.01
N ALA A 298 25.06 19.54 -9.57
CA ALA A 298 23.85 20.25 -9.97
C ALA A 298 23.13 20.90 -8.75
N LEU A 299 23.09 20.20 -7.62
CA LEU A 299 22.55 20.75 -6.37
C LEU A 299 23.39 21.91 -5.83
N GLY A 300 24.73 21.84 -5.97
CA GLY A 300 25.64 22.94 -5.63
C GLY A 300 25.42 24.16 -6.51
N LEU A 301 25.33 23.97 -7.82
CA LEU A 301 25.03 25.05 -8.78
C LEU A 301 23.66 25.70 -8.51
N ARG A 302 22.64 24.88 -8.17
CA ARG A 302 21.33 25.39 -7.74
C ARG A 302 21.48 26.35 -6.55
N GLY A 303 22.27 25.97 -5.53
CA GLY A 303 22.49 26.82 -4.36
C GLY A 303 23.14 28.16 -4.72
N ILE A 304 24.09 28.17 -5.64
CA ILE A 304 24.75 29.39 -6.14
C ILE A 304 23.74 30.23 -6.96
N ALA A 305 23.01 29.59 -7.86
CA ALA A 305 22.00 30.27 -8.67
C ALA A 305 20.87 30.89 -7.82
N GLY A 306 20.43 30.19 -6.75
CA GLY A 306 19.45 30.71 -5.81
C GLY A 306 19.94 31.97 -5.07
N LYS A 307 21.21 31.99 -4.68
CA LYS A 307 21.83 33.18 -4.05
C LYS A 307 21.95 34.37 -5.01
N LEU A 308 22.18 34.11 -6.30
CA LEU A 308 22.38 35.16 -7.31
C LEU A 308 21.06 35.70 -7.90
N LEU A 309 20.12 34.80 -8.23
CA LEU A 309 18.87 35.13 -8.92
C LEU A 309 17.67 35.23 -7.97
N GLY A 310 17.81 34.73 -6.75
CA GLY A 310 16.71 34.55 -5.81
C GLY A 310 15.86 33.31 -6.10
N ASP A 311 15.33 32.69 -5.06
CA ASP A 311 14.57 31.42 -5.17
C ASP A 311 13.31 31.53 -6.01
N LYS A 312 12.62 32.69 -6.00
CA LYS A 312 11.40 32.90 -6.82
C LYS A 312 11.68 32.91 -8.31
N ALA A 313 12.76 33.57 -8.74
CA ALA A 313 13.14 33.64 -10.15
C ALA A 313 13.60 32.26 -10.65
N LEU A 314 14.41 31.57 -9.84
CA LEU A 314 14.88 30.21 -10.17
C LEU A 314 13.72 29.21 -10.22
N ALA A 315 12.76 29.30 -9.29
CA ALA A 315 11.52 28.50 -9.35
C ALA A 315 10.72 28.78 -10.62
N GLY A 316 10.58 30.03 -11.02
CA GLY A 316 9.92 30.41 -12.28
C GLY A 316 10.61 29.79 -13.51
N LEU A 317 11.96 29.82 -13.55
CA LEU A 317 12.74 29.21 -14.64
C LEU A 317 12.55 27.69 -14.68
N VAL A 318 12.71 27.01 -13.56
CA VAL A 318 12.56 25.54 -13.48
C VAL A 318 11.15 25.11 -13.88
N ASN A 319 10.11 25.80 -13.40
CA ASN A 319 8.73 25.52 -13.75
C ASN A 319 8.44 25.83 -15.22
N GLY A 320 9.05 26.87 -15.79
CA GLY A 320 8.97 27.18 -17.21
C GLY A 320 9.54 26.04 -18.07
N VAL A 321 10.75 25.57 -17.76
CA VAL A 321 11.37 24.41 -18.42
C VAL A 321 10.49 23.16 -18.27
N ARG A 322 9.94 22.93 -17.09
CA ARG A 322 9.04 21.81 -16.83
C ARG A 322 7.80 21.86 -17.71
N ASN A 323 7.16 23.02 -17.85
CA ASN A 323 5.98 23.19 -18.70
C ASN A 323 6.29 22.94 -20.18
N VAL A 324 7.39 23.53 -20.67
CA VAL A 324 7.83 23.33 -22.09
C VAL A 324 8.21 21.88 -22.36
N SER A 325 8.81 21.18 -21.39
CA SER A 325 9.18 19.75 -21.52
C SER A 325 7.99 18.79 -21.38
N GLY A 326 6.76 19.28 -21.18
CA GLY A 326 5.59 18.44 -20.92
C GLY A 326 5.69 17.66 -19.60
N GLN A 327 6.11 18.31 -18.54
CA GLN A 327 6.24 17.77 -17.18
C GLN A 327 7.33 16.67 -17.04
N ARG A 328 8.31 16.61 -17.96
CA ARG A 328 9.36 15.58 -18.00
C ARG A 328 10.60 15.93 -17.19
N THR A 329 10.71 17.14 -16.66
CA THR A 329 11.81 17.58 -15.80
C THR A 329 11.34 17.65 -14.33
N PRO A 330 12.26 17.55 -13.35
CA PRO A 330 11.94 17.67 -11.93
C PRO A 330 11.24 18.99 -11.60
N ALA A 331 10.27 18.96 -10.71
CA ALA A 331 9.62 20.14 -10.17
C ALA A 331 10.55 20.91 -9.21
N TRP A 332 10.33 22.20 -9.08
CA TRP A 332 10.97 22.99 -8.04
C TRP A 332 10.39 22.63 -6.66
N LEU A 333 11.25 22.24 -5.73
CA LEU A 333 10.89 22.04 -4.33
C LEU A 333 11.71 23.02 -3.48
N PRO A 334 11.06 23.98 -2.77
CA PRO A 334 11.75 24.94 -1.90
C PRO A 334 12.60 24.25 -0.82
N THR A 335 12.12 23.15 -0.27
CA THR A 335 12.77 22.37 0.78
C THR A 335 13.82 21.38 0.28
N LEU A 336 14.13 21.35 -1.04
CA LEU A 336 15.15 20.46 -1.57
C LEU A 336 16.52 20.86 -0.99
N PRO A 337 17.19 19.98 -0.24
CA PRO A 337 18.45 20.32 0.42
C PRO A 337 19.58 20.53 -0.57
N GLY A 338 20.63 21.21 -0.13
CA GLY A 338 21.88 21.32 -0.86
C GLY A 338 22.59 19.97 -1.03
N PRO A 339 23.76 19.95 -1.69
CA PRO A 339 24.55 18.73 -1.85
C PRO A 339 25.09 18.24 -0.50
N SER A 340 25.22 16.92 -0.38
CA SER A 340 25.94 16.33 0.75
C SER A 340 27.41 16.76 0.72
N ARG A 341 27.91 17.23 1.86
CA ARG A 341 29.30 17.69 2.06
C ARG A 341 30.18 16.59 2.63
N TYR A 342 29.60 15.45 2.99
CA TYR A 342 30.37 14.34 3.55
C TYR A 342 31.42 13.84 2.56
N GLN A 343 32.65 13.73 3.03
CA GLN A 343 33.76 13.18 2.25
C GLN A 343 34.06 11.77 2.76
N TRP A 344 34.00 10.81 1.85
CA TRP A 344 34.36 9.44 2.17
C TRP A 344 35.88 9.34 2.28
N PRO A 345 36.40 8.70 3.34
CA PRO A 345 37.84 8.48 3.44
C PRO A 345 38.30 7.69 2.21
N PRO A 346 39.36 8.11 1.54
CA PRO A 346 39.92 7.38 0.41
C PRO A 346 40.50 6.05 0.89
N GLY A 347 39.97 4.94 0.36
CA GLY A 347 40.53 3.59 0.42
C GLY A 347 40.88 3.04 1.80
N GLU A 348 40.40 1.82 2.07
CA GLU A 348 40.52 1.07 3.31
C GLU A 348 39.73 1.68 4.48
N GLY A 349 38.76 0.92 4.98
CA GLY A 349 37.88 1.34 6.05
C GLY A 349 38.65 2.06 7.16
N SER A 350 38.28 3.31 7.45
CA SER A 350 38.92 4.08 8.51
C SER A 350 38.71 3.34 9.82
N HIS A 351 39.72 2.67 10.28
CA HIS A 351 39.75 1.98 11.55
C HIS A 351 39.94 3.02 12.66
N SER A 352 38.89 3.60 13.17
CA SER A 352 38.97 4.31 14.44
C SER A 352 38.70 3.34 15.56
N GLY A 353 39.75 2.83 16.20
CA GLY A 353 39.70 2.05 17.42
C GLY A 353 39.98 0.56 17.28
N SER A 354 40.57 -0.03 18.32
CA SER A 354 40.85 -1.46 18.50
C SER A 354 39.66 -2.25 19.08
N SER A 355 38.42 -1.85 18.73
CA SER A 355 37.22 -2.46 19.29
C SER A 355 36.98 -3.87 18.73
N GLU A 356 36.63 -4.82 19.60
CA GLU A 356 36.20 -6.18 19.24
C GLU A 356 34.87 -6.18 18.49
N ARG A 357 34.13 -5.06 18.48
CA ARG A 357 32.84 -4.90 17.79
C ARG A 357 33.02 -4.02 16.56
N ALA A 358 32.54 -4.52 15.42
CA ALA A 358 32.56 -3.76 14.18
C ALA A 358 31.19 -3.75 13.52
N VAL A 359 30.92 -2.72 12.74
CA VAL A 359 29.68 -2.53 12.00
C VAL A 359 30.00 -2.06 10.59
N VAL A 360 29.45 -2.73 9.59
CA VAL A 360 29.50 -2.26 8.22
C VAL A 360 28.42 -1.20 8.05
N TYR A 361 28.82 0.04 7.73
CA TYR A 361 27.89 1.13 7.48
C TYR A 361 27.81 1.46 5.99
N LEU A 362 26.61 1.35 5.42
CA LEU A 362 26.30 1.78 4.07
C LEU A 362 25.34 2.97 4.09
N PRO A 363 25.83 4.19 3.90
CA PRO A 363 24.94 5.32 3.63
C PRO A 363 24.28 5.17 2.27
N SER A 364 22.99 5.43 2.22
CA SER A 364 22.21 5.35 0.99
C SER A 364 22.69 6.35 -0.06
N CYS A 365 22.40 6.07 -1.34
CA CYS A 365 22.71 7.03 -2.40
C CYS A 365 22.01 8.39 -2.18
N ALA A 366 20.84 8.39 -1.56
CA ALA A 366 20.14 9.62 -1.19
C ALA A 366 20.93 10.43 -0.13
N SER A 367 21.44 9.79 0.92
CA SER A 367 22.27 10.45 1.95
C SER A 367 23.64 10.91 1.39
N ARG A 368 24.16 10.22 0.36
CA ARG A 368 25.40 10.61 -0.33
C ARG A 368 25.19 11.81 -1.27
N VAL A 369 23.98 12.00 -1.81
CA VAL A 369 23.68 13.08 -2.77
C VAL A 369 23.11 14.30 -2.05
N PHE A 370 22.11 14.12 -1.19
CA PHE A 370 21.39 15.20 -0.55
C PHE A 370 21.98 15.49 0.84
N GLY A 371 22.39 16.72 1.08
CA GLY A 371 22.79 17.22 2.38
C GLY A 371 21.60 17.39 3.34
N GLN A 372 21.83 18.01 4.47
CA GLN A 372 20.78 18.40 5.40
C GLN A 372 20.27 19.81 5.11
N GLN A 373 19.10 20.14 5.65
CA GLN A 373 18.66 21.53 5.76
C GLN A 373 19.40 22.17 6.92
N GLU A 374 19.73 23.45 6.79
CA GLU A 374 20.49 24.21 7.77
C GLU A 374 21.93 23.67 7.97
N ASP A 375 22.65 24.16 8.97
CA ASP A 375 24.04 23.76 9.25
C ASP A 375 24.14 22.47 10.11
N ALA A 376 23.13 21.59 10.02
CA ALA A 376 23.13 20.32 10.73
C ALA A 376 24.24 19.38 10.19
N PRO A 377 24.87 18.58 11.06
CA PRO A 377 25.86 17.60 10.64
C PRO A 377 25.23 16.60 9.64
N SER A 378 26.06 16.07 8.73
CA SER A 378 25.57 15.08 7.77
C SER A 378 25.09 13.81 8.49
N LEU A 379 24.13 13.09 7.90
CA LEU A 379 23.67 11.82 8.48
C LEU A 379 24.82 10.82 8.68
N PRO A 380 25.79 10.65 7.74
CA PRO A 380 26.95 9.80 7.98
C PRO A 380 27.79 10.21 9.19
N ASP A 381 27.98 11.51 9.44
CA ASP A 381 28.72 12.00 10.62
C ASP A 381 27.98 11.64 11.93
N VAL A 382 26.67 11.80 11.93
CA VAL A 382 25.81 11.42 13.07
C VAL A 382 25.89 9.92 13.34
N VAL A 383 25.78 9.10 12.31
CA VAL A 383 25.89 7.63 12.43
C VAL A 383 27.25 7.23 12.95
N GLN A 384 28.31 7.81 12.42
CA GLN A 384 29.68 7.51 12.86
C GLN A 384 29.88 7.90 14.33
N SER A 385 29.36 9.05 14.73
CA SER A 385 29.40 9.50 16.13
C SER A 385 28.66 8.53 17.07
N LEU A 386 27.46 8.08 16.70
CA LEU A 386 26.68 7.11 17.48
C LEU A 386 27.39 5.76 17.59
N LEU A 387 27.94 5.26 16.49
CA LEU A 387 28.71 4.00 16.49
C LEU A 387 29.96 4.09 17.35
N ASN A 388 30.68 5.22 17.30
CA ASN A 388 31.85 5.45 18.13
C ASN A 388 31.48 5.54 19.64
N LYS A 389 30.40 6.26 20.00
CA LYS A 389 29.87 6.30 21.36
C LYS A 389 29.49 4.91 21.89
N ALA A 390 28.91 4.08 21.02
CA ALA A 390 28.60 2.68 21.34
C ALA A 390 29.83 1.74 21.32
N GLY A 391 31.06 2.28 21.10
CA GLY A 391 32.30 1.52 21.06
C GLY A 391 32.40 0.58 19.85
N CYS A 392 31.82 0.92 18.72
CA CYS A 392 31.86 0.14 17.48
C CYS A 392 32.85 0.72 16.48
N ARG A 393 33.68 -0.13 15.88
CA ARG A 393 34.49 0.22 14.72
C ARG A 393 33.62 0.27 13.47
N VAL A 394 33.73 1.34 12.69
CA VAL A 394 32.95 1.50 11.44
C VAL A 394 33.76 0.96 10.26
N ILE A 395 33.12 0.08 9.46
CA ILE A 395 33.66 -0.45 8.23
C ILE A 395 32.82 0.12 7.07
N VAL A 396 33.46 0.73 6.09
CA VAL A 396 32.80 1.25 4.90
C VAL A 396 33.11 0.31 3.72
N PRO A 397 32.12 -0.16 2.95
CA PRO A 397 32.35 -1.03 1.80
C PRO A 397 33.22 -0.32 0.73
N GLN A 398 34.12 -1.09 0.09
CA GLN A 398 34.91 -0.56 -1.03
C GLN A 398 34.01 -0.14 -2.20
N GLY A 399 34.42 0.88 -2.93
CA GLY A 399 33.69 1.36 -4.10
C GLY A 399 32.32 1.96 -3.78
N ILE A 400 32.10 2.39 -2.55
CA ILE A 400 30.82 2.90 -2.02
C ILE A 400 30.12 3.89 -2.95
N GLU A 401 30.85 4.76 -3.65
CA GLU A 401 30.26 5.75 -4.57
C GLU A 401 29.47 5.11 -5.71
N GLY A 402 29.87 3.90 -6.15
CA GLY A 402 29.23 3.12 -7.21
C GLY A 402 28.07 2.26 -6.70
N LEU A 403 28.00 1.97 -5.40
CA LEU A 403 27.03 1.02 -4.84
C LEU A 403 25.62 1.60 -4.77
N CYS A 404 24.63 0.77 -5.15
CA CYS A 404 23.21 1.11 -5.10
C CYS A 404 22.37 -0.15 -4.90
N CYS A 405 21.27 -0.04 -4.13
CA CYS A 405 20.33 -1.16 -3.92
C CYS A 405 19.46 -1.49 -5.16
N GLY A 406 19.56 -0.71 -6.23
CA GLY A 406 18.77 -0.91 -7.46
C GLY A 406 17.36 -0.32 -7.44
N MET A 407 16.88 0.24 -6.33
CA MET A 407 15.52 0.79 -6.19
C MET A 407 15.14 1.83 -7.28
N PRO A 408 16.03 2.76 -7.71
CA PRO A 408 15.70 3.71 -8.79
C PRO A 408 15.28 3.04 -10.09
N TYR A 409 15.92 1.93 -10.44
CA TYR A 409 15.63 1.14 -11.64
C TYR A 409 14.41 0.24 -11.45
N ASP A 410 14.29 -0.42 -10.29
CA ASP A 410 13.15 -1.27 -9.94
C ASP A 410 11.82 -0.49 -9.97
N SER A 411 11.80 0.74 -9.48
CA SER A 411 10.60 1.60 -9.49
C SER A 411 10.10 1.94 -10.91
N LYS A 412 10.98 1.82 -11.91
CA LYS A 412 10.68 2.02 -13.34
C LYS A 412 10.39 0.71 -14.08
N GLY A 413 10.43 -0.44 -13.39
CA GLY A 413 10.23 -1.76 -14.00
C GLY A 413 11.46 -2.30 -14.75
N MET A 414 12.64 -1.69 -14.57
CA MET A 414 13.90 -2.12 -15.21
C MET A 414 14.55 -3.21 -14.34
N VAL A 415 13.92 -4.38 -14.28
CA VAL A 415 14.23 -5.45 -13.34
C VAL A 415 15.67 -5.94 -13.45
N GLU A 416 16.18 -6.20 -14.67
CA GLU A 416 17.55 -6.70 -14.88
C GLU A 416 18.61 -5.72 -14.34
N VAL A 417 18.47 -4.43 -14.64
CA VAL A 417 19.38 -3.39 -14.16
C VAL A 417 19.32 -3.26 -12.64
N ALA A 418 18.11 -3.34 -12.09
CA ALA A 418 17.88 -3.28 -10.64
C ALA A 418 18.50 -4.48 -9.91
N GLU A 419 18.37 -5.70 -10.46
CA GLU A 419 18.96 -6.90 -9.88
C GLU A 419 20.48 -6.92 -9.99
N ALA A 420 21.06 -6.45 -11.09
CA ALA A 420 22.50 -6.30 -11.24
C ALA A 420 23.07 -5.40 -10.14
N LYS A 421 22.47 -4.23 -9.90
CA LYS A 421 22.91 -3.31 -8.82
C LYS A 421 22.67 -3.87 -7.42
N ARG A 422 21.57 -4.62 -7.20
CA ARG A 422 21.34 -5.28 -5.93
C ARG A 422 22.38 -6.35 -5.64
N SER A 423 22.73 -7.15 -6.65
CA SER A 423 23.72 -8.22 -6.51
C SER A 423 25.13 -7.67 -6.28
N GLU A 424 25.53 -6.62 -7.01
CA GLU A 424 26.79 -5.90 -6.78
C GLU A 424 26.88 -5.37 -5.34
N LEU A 425 25.80 -4.76 -4.85
CA LEU A 425 25.74 -4.27 -3.48
C LEU A 425 25.83 -5.41 -2.47
N ALA A 426 25.08 -6.50 -2.67
CA ALA A 426 25.07 -7.64 -1.76
C ALA A 426 26.47 -8.27 -1.65
N GLU A 427 27.20 -8.40 -2.76
CA GLU A 427 28.58 -8.90 -2.78
C GLU A 427 29.54 -7.97 -2.04
N ALA A 428 29.47 -6.66 -2.29
CA ALA A 428 30.31 -5.70 -1.58
C ALA A 428 30.06 -5.70 -0.06
N LEU A 429 28.80 -5.86 0.36
CA LEU A 429 28.43 -5.98 1.78
C LEU A 429 28.91 -7.30 2.39
N TRP A 430 28.85 -8.40 1.63
CA TRP A 430 29.36 -9.70 2.05
C TRP A 430 30.86 -9.66 2.34
N GLN A 431 31.62 -9.06 1.44
CA GLN A 431 33.06 -8.87 1.61
C GLN A 431 33.37 -7.94 2.79
N ALA A 432 32.71 -6.78 2.86
CA ALA A 432 32.93 -5.82 3.94
C ALA A 432 32.56 -6.36 5.32
N SER A 433 31.56 -7.25 5.39
CA SER A 433 31.13 -7.87 6.66
C SER A 433 31.94 -9.11 7.06
N GLU A 434 33.02 -9.42 6.37
CA GLU A 434 33.79 -10.65 6.59
C GLU A 434 32.86 -11.90 6.56
N ALA A 435 32.16 -12.08 5.44
CA ALA A 435 31.21 -13.18 5.22
C ALA A 435 30.04 -13.21 6.24
N GLY A 436 29.53 -12.04 6.63
CA GLY A 436 28.39 -11.89 7.54
C GLY A 436 28.76 -11.90 9.02
N ARG A 437 30.06 -11.90 9.36
CA ARG A 437 30.52 -11.78 10.74
C ARG A 437 30.03 -10.49 11.39
N TRP A 438 30.15 -9.37 10.70
CA TRP A 438 29.74 -8.06 11.19
C TRP A 438 28.34 -7.68 10.72
N PRO A 439 27.51 -7.08 11.60
CA PRO A 439 26.21 -6.56 11.18
C PRO A 439 26.37 -5.40 10.20
N VAL A 440 25.38 -5.26 9.31
CA VAL A 440 25.35 -4.22 8.28
C VAL A 440 24.22 -3.25 8.59
N LEU A 441 24.54 -1.98 8.79
CA LEU A 441 23.58 -0.88 8.92
C LEU A 441 23.44 -0.13 7.59
N LEU A 442 22.19 -0.01 7.11
CA LEU A 442 21.82 0.94 6.09
C LEU A 442 20.98 2.06 6.72
N ASP A 443 21.27 3.30 6.34
CA ASP A 443 20.60 4.49 6.91
C ASP A 443 19.20 4.77 6.35
N THR A 444 18.64 3.85 5.55
CA THR A 444 17.33 4.05 4.93
C THR A 444 16.57 2.74 4.73
N SER A 445 15.35 2.68 5.22
CA SER A 445 14.48 1.49 5.19
C SER A 445 14.15 0.99 3.76
N PRO A 446 13.91 1.82 2.72
CA PRO A 446 13.65 1.30 1.37
C PRO A 446 14.80 0.47 0.78
N CYS A 447 16.06 0.83 1.06
CA CYS A 447 17.20 0.05 0.58
C CYS A 447 17.30 -1.31 1.29
N VAL A 448 17.04 -1.35 2.59
CA VAL A 448 16.97 -2.60 3.37
C VAL A 448 15.88 -3.51 2.80
N GLN A 449 14.67 -2.99 2.65
CA GLN A 449 13.55 -3.74 2.08
C GLN A 449 13.89 -4.29 0.68
N ARG A 450 14.54 -3.49 -0.17
CA ARG A 450 14.94 -3.92 -1.52
C ARG A 450 15.99 -5.04 -1.50
N LEU A 451 16.96 -4.97 -0.61
CA LEU A 451 17.94 -6.03 -0.43
C LEU A 451 17.29 -7.32 0.06
N LEU A 452 16.42 -7.22 1.06
CA LEU A 452 15.73 -8.38 1.64
C LEU A 452 14.67 -9.01 0.70
N SER A 453 14.23 -8.31 -0.34
CA SER A 453 13.23 -8.83 -1.30
C SER A 453 13.76 -9.88 -2.28
N GLY A 454 15.06 -10.14 -2.30
CA GLY A 454 15.70 -11.15 -3.14
C GLY A 454 16.54 -12.11 -2.32
N ALA A 455 17.07 -13.15 -2.96
CA ALA A 455 18.00 -14.05 -2.32
C ALA A 455 19.27 -13.29 -1.89
N LEU A 456 19.49 -13.19 -0.59
CA LEU A 456 20.77 -12.77 -0.03
C LEU A 456 21.64 -14.00 0.19
N GLY A 457 22.96 -13.83 0.08
CA GLY A 457 23.90 -14.87 0.50
C GLY A 457 23.64 -15.30 1.94
N LYS A 458 23.81 -16.59 2.24
CA LYS A 458 23.59 -17.12 3.60
C LYS A 458 24.49 -16.37 4.59
N GLY A 459 23.88 -15.82 5.65
CA GLY A 459 24.60 -15.23 6.78
C GLY A 459 24.77 -13.70 6.77
N LEU A 460 24.37 -12.98 5.73
CA LEU A 460 24.43 -11.52 5.75
C LEU A 460 23.34 -10.92 6.64
N ARG A 461 23.72 -10.22 7.71
CA ARG A 461 22.80 -9.60 8.68
C ARG A 461 22.64 -8.12 8.38
N ILE A 462 21.52 -7.76 7.76
CA ILE A 462 21.23 -6.39 7.32
C ILE A 462 20.16 -5.78 8.23
N PHE A 463 20.43 -4.59 8.71
CA PHE A 463 19.57 -3.85 9.62
C PHE A 463 19.14 -2.51 9.02
N GLU A 464 17.91 -2.18 9.28
CA GLU A 464 17.31 -0.86 9.12
C GLU A 464 17.61 -0.03 10.37
N PRO A 465 17.59 1.32 10.31
CA PRO A 465 18.02 2.15 11.43
C PRO A 465 17.39 1.81 12.78
N SER A 466 16.07 1.60 12.83
CA SER A 466 15.36 1.38 14.11
C SER A 466 15.68 0.02 14.72
N ALA A 467 15.71 -1.02 13.90
CA ALA A 467 16.09 -2.36 14.35
C ALA A 467 17.55 -2.37 14.84
N PHE A 468 18.43 -1.69 14.10
CA PHE A 468 19.84 -1.59 14.48
C PHE A 468 20.03 -0.85 15.81
N VAL A 469 19.30 0.26 16.01
CA VAL A 469 19.34 1.01 17.26
C VAL A 469 18.94 0.13 18.43
N LEU A 470 17.81 -0.61 18.32
CA LEU A 470 17.31 -1.48 19.40
C LEU A 470 18.29 -2.60 19.74
N GLU A 471 18.83 -3.29 18.73
CA GLU A 471 19.66 -4.47 18.96
C GLU A 471 21.13 -4.14 19.30
N HIS A 472 21.69 -3.08 18.69
CA HIS A 472 23.13 -2.87 18.67
C HIS A 472 23.58 -1.55 19.31
N LEU A 473 22.71 -0.54 19.44
CA LEU A 473 23.09 0.73 20.04
C LEU A 473 22.54 0.91 21.45
N LEU A 474 21.24 0.70 21.67
CA LEU A 474 20.62 0.93 22.99
C LEU A 474 21.29 0.19 24.15
N PRO A 475 21.77 -1.07 23.99
CA PRO A 475 22.49 -1.74 25.08
C PRO A 475 23.81 -1.07 25.49
N HIS A 476 24.30 -0.10 24.69
CA HIS A 476 25.62 0.51 24.84
C HIS A 476 25.61 2.04 24.88
N LEU A 477 24.42 2.66 24.87
CA LEU A 477 24.23 4.09 24.95
C LEU A 477 23.44 4.46 26.19
N GLU A 478 23.88 5.48 26.92
CA GLU A 478 23.08 6.12 27.93
C GLU A 478 22.17 7.15 27.26
N LEU A 479 20.86 6.94 27.30
CA LEU A 479 19.88 7.86 26.74
C LEU A 479 19.26 8.73 27.83
N THR A 480 19.12 10.01 27.52
CA THR A 480 18.26 10.93 28.24
C THR A 480 17.24 11.48 27.25
N PRO A 481 15.95 11.11 27.38
CA PRO A 481 14.93 11.61 26.48
C PRO A 481 14.93 13.13 26.42
N ILE A 482 14.84 13.69 25.22
CA ILE A 482 14.68 15.15 25.05
C ILE A 482 13.31 15.57 25.58
N ASP A 483 13.24 16.75 26.21
CA ASP A 483 11.98 17.29 26.76
C ASP A 483 11.16 18.01 25.68
N GLU A 484 10.88 17.29 24.58
CA GLU A 484 10.15 17.80 23.43
C GLU A 484 9.07 16.82 22.97
N THR A 485 8.04 17.37 22.31
CA THR A 485 7.09 16.63 21.50
C THR A 485 7.62 16.51 20.08
N VAL A 486 7.67 15.30 19.53
CA VAL A 486 8.19 15.03 18.19
C VAL A 486 7.15 14.32 17.33
N MET A 487 7.17 14.64 16.03
CA MET A 487 6.39 13.89 15.03
C MET A 487 7.18 12.67 14.54
N LEU A 488 6.53 11.52 14.38
CA LEU A 488 7.16 10.32 13.87
C LEU A 488 6.42 9.79 12.65
N HIS A 489 7.07 9.76 11.50
CA HIS A 489 6.54 9.09 10.30
C HIS A 489 7.18 7.72 10.10
N ILE A 490 6.40 6.67 10.32
CA ILE A 490 6.81 5.29 10.04
C ILE A 490 6.69 5.05 8.53
N THR A 491 7.82 4.81 7.86
CA THR A 491 7.87 4.64 6.40
C THR A 491 7.09 3.40 5.93
N CYS A 492 6.61 3.45 4.69
CA CYS A 492 5.94 2.29 4.07
C CYS A 492 6.84 1.05 4.05
N SER A 493 8.14 1.20 3.86
CA SER A 493 9.13 0.11 3.89
C SER A 493 9.30 -0.49 5.29
N SER A 494 9.40 0.33 6.35
CA SER A 494 9.46 -0.17 7.73
C SER A 494 8.17 -0.90 8.12
N ARG A 495 7.00 -0.36 7.74
CA ARG A 495 5.72 -1.05 7.96
C ARG A 495 5.70 -2.43 7.31
N ARG A 496 6.12 -2.53 6.05
CA ARG A 496 6.18 -3.80 5.30
C ARG A 496 7.20 -4.80 5.83
N MET A 497 8.22 -4.34 6.51
CA MET A 497 9.17 -5.20 7.22
C MET A 497 8.75 -5.54 8.65
N GLY A 498 7.56 -5.08 9.12
CA GLY A 498 7.09 -5.31 10.48
C GLY A 498 7.82 -4.47 11.54
N LEU A 499 8.57 -3.42 11.14
CA LEU A 499 9.42 -2.61 12.02
C LEU A 499 8.74 -1.34 12.56
N GLY A 500 7.42 -1.22 12.44
CA GLY A 500 6.69 -0.05 12.92
C GLY A 500 6.83 0.15 14.43
N GLU A 501 6.63 -0.91 15.22
CA GLU A 501 6.76 -0.86 16.68
C GLU A 501 8.22 -0.64 17.12
N ALA A 502 9.18 -1.21 16.41
CA ALA A 502 10.59 -0.96 16.65
C ALA A 502 10.93 0.53 16.53
N MET A 503 10.45 1.16 15.45
CA MET A 503 10.65 2.59 15.23
C MET A 503 9.97 3.46 16.30
N LEU A 504 8.76 3.09 16.71
CA LEU A 504 8.02 3.79 17.78
C LEU A 504 8.72 3.64 19.14
N SER A 505 9.23 2.44 19.46
CA SER A 505 9.97 2.17 20.69
C SER A 505 11.26 2.99 20.77
N VAL A 506 12.02 3.08 19.68
CA VAL A 506 13.22 3.94 19.61
C VAL A 506 12.84 5.41 19.84
N ALA A 507 11.81 5.90 19.19
CA ALA A 507 11.39 7.29 19.33
C ALA A 507 10.95 7.61 20.78
N ARG A 508 10.17 6.71 21.42
CA ARG A 508 9.73 6.86 22.82
C ARG A 508 10.87 6.79 23.84
N ALA A 509 11.92 6.05 23.53
CA ALA A 509 13.12 6.04 24.35
C ALA A 509 13.92 7.35 24.26
N CYS A 510 13.72 8.16 23.22
CA CYS A 510 14.51 9.34 22.94
C CYS A 510 13.76 10.67 23.12
N ALA A 511 12.43 10.68 23.22
CA ALA A 511 11.63 11.90 23.36
C ALA A 511 10.51 11.71 24.39
N ARG A 512 10.15 12.82 25.06
CA ARG A 512 9.08 12.85 26.06
C ARG A 512 7.73 12.43 25.48
N GLU A 513 7.42 12.95 24.31
CA GLU A 513 6.15 12.68 23.63
C GLU A 513 6.38 12.43 22.14
N VAL A 514 5.73 11.37 21.61
CA VAL A 514 5.85 10.95 20.21
C VAL A 514 4.46 10.88 19.58
N ILE A 515 4.25 11.65 18.53
CA ILE A 515 2.99 11.69 17.77
C ILE A 515 3.20 11.04 16.40
N VAL A 516 2.42 10.00 16.13
CA VAL A 516 2.36 9.35 14.82
C VAL A 516 1.15 9.88 14.08
N PRO A 517 1.30 10.53 12.90
CA PRO A 517 0.17 11.07 12.15
C PRO A 517 -0.83 9.98 11.77
N GLU A 518 -2.11 10.25 12.03
CA GLU A 518 -3.20 9.34 11.66
C GLU A 518 -3.42 9.34 10.14
N HIS A 519 -3.80 8.18 9.61
CA HIS A 519 -4.14 7.98 8.19
C HIS A 519 -3.02 8.27 7.18
N ILE A 520 -1.81 8.59 7.62
CA ILE A 520 -0.64 8.79 6.76
C ILE A 520 0.22 7.52 6.78
N GLN A 521 -0.06 6.61 5.86
CA GLN A 521 0.65 5.34 5.73
C GLN A 521 1.88 5.44 4.81
N CYS A 522 1.91 6.42 3.92
CA CYS A 522 2.98 6.69 2.97
C CYS A 522 3.04 8.19 2.68
N CYS A 523 4.23 8.75 2.64
CA CYS A 523 4.43 10.18 2.30
C CYS A 523 4.15 10.52 0.83
N GLY A 524 3.99 9.53 -0.04
CA GLY A 524 3.77 9.75 -1.49
C GLY A 524 5.00 10.22 -2.27
N PHE A 525 6.16 10.45 -1.63
CA PHE A 525 7.37 10.93 -2.33
C PHE A 525 7.99 9.84 -3.22
N ALA A 526 8.05 8.60 -2.73
CA ALA A 526 8.45 7.41 -3.48
C ALA A 526 9.68 7.58 -4.40
N GLY A 527 10.80 7.98 -3.85
CA GLY A 527 12.05 8.20 -4.58
C GLY A 527 12.01 9.44 -5.48
N ASP A 528 12.15 9.28 -6.80
CA ASP A 528 12.09 10.40 -7.76
C ASP A 528 10.67 10.92 -8.02
N LYS A 529 9.64 10.20 -7.62
CA LYS A 529 8.24 10.59 -7.83
C LYS A 529 7.90 11.94 -7.19
N GLY A 530 8.42 12.22 -5.98
CA GLY A 530 8.22 13.52 -5.35
C GLY A 530 8.77 14.70 -6.15
N LEU A 531 9.74 14.46 -7.03
CA LEU A 531 10.28 15.45 -7.95
C LEU A 531 9.55 15.48 -9.29
N MET A 532 9.08 14.33 -9.76
CA MET A 532 8.44 14.19 -11.08
C MET A 532 6.92 14.35 -11.04
N THR A 533 6.28 13.96 -9.94
CA THR A 533 4.83 13.96 -9.69
C THR A 533 4.56 14.53 -8.29
N PRO A 534 4.94 15.80 -8.01
CA PRO A 534 4.90 16.38 -6.66
C PRO A 534 3.48 16.43 -6.08
N GLU A 535 2.46 16.45 -6.91
CA GLU A 535 1.05 16.39 -6.53
C GLU A 535 0.69 15.10 -5.78
N LEU A 536 1.41 14.00 -6.02
CA LEU A 536 1.23 12.76 -5.26
C LEU A 536 1.66 12.91 -3.79
N ASN A 537 2.78 13.57 -3.55
CA ASN A 537 3.27 13.88 -2.22
C ASN A 537 2.31 14.86 -1.51
N ALA A 538 1.88 15.92 -2.21
CA ALA A 538 0.93 16.90 -1.68
C ALA A 538 -0.40 16.26 -1.27
N ALA A 539 -0.98 15.41 -2.13
CA ALA A 539 -2.24 14.71 -1.84
C ALA A 539 -2.10 13.72 -0.68
N ALA A 540 -1.00 12.97 -0.62
CA ALA A 540 -0.75 12.00 0.45
C ALA A 540 -0.59 12.65 1.83
N LEU A 541 -0.10 13.89 1.88
CA LEU A 541 0.20 14.64 3.10
C LEU A 541 -0.76 15.81 3.36
N ALA A 542 -1.87 15.91 2.65
CA ALA A 542 -2.80 17.03 2.76
C ALA A 542 -3.33 17.24 4.20
N SER A 543 -3.48 16.17 4.98
CA SER A 543 -3.92 16.24 6.39
C SER A 543 -2.78 16.42 7.39
N LEU A 544 -1.51 16.37 6.97
CA LEU A 544 -0.37 16.42 7.90
C LEU A 544 -0.26 17.74 8.66
N PRO A 545 -0.40 18.94 8.04
CA PRO A 545 -0.24 20.19 8.75
C PRO A 545 -1.18 20.35 9.95
N ALA A 546 -2.42 19.85 9.80
CA ALA A 546 -3.43 19.93 10.86
C ALA A 546 -3.14 19.00 12.06
N GLN A 547 -2.24 18.03 11.88
CA GLN A 547 -1.86 17.06 12.92
C GLN A 547 -0.56 17.41 13.63
N VAL A 548 0.15 18.46 13.19
CA VAL A 548 1.38 18.92 13.83
C VAL A 548 1.01 19.93 14.94
N PRO A 549 1.26 19.63 16.23
CA PRO A 549 1.00 20.58 17.31
C PRO A 549 1.83 21.85 17.16
N SER A 550 1.30 22.98 17.58
CA SER A 550 1.96 24.28 17.44
C SER A 550 3.30 24.40 18.19
N HIS A 551 3.48 23.59 19.24
CA HIS A 551 4.72 23.51 20.03
C HIS A 551 5.72 22.49 19.48
N CYS A 552 5.33 21.62 18.54
CA CYS A 552 6.24 20.66 17.92
C CYS A 552 7.16 21.36 16.92
N ARG A 553 8.46 21.08 17.00
CA ARG A 553 9.50 21.75 16.19
C ARG A 553 10.15 20.83 15.16
N GLN A 554 10.13 19.54 15.38
CA GLN A 554 10.84 18.59 14.55
C GLN A 554 10.08 17.27 14.39
N GLY A 555 10.31 16.62 13.26
CA GLY A 555 9.78 15.32 12.96
C GLY A 555 10.87 14.35 12.52
N PHE A 556 10.59 13.05 12.63
CA PHE A 556 11.55 12.01 12.32
C PHE A 556 10.97 10.95 11.39
N SER A 557 11.85 10.41 10.55
CA SER A 557 11.55 9.31 9.64
C SER A 557 12.83 8.48 9.44
N ASN A 558 12.86 7.50 8.54
CA ASN A 558 14.06 6.74 8.22
C ASN A 558 14.23 6.52 6.71
N SER A 559 13.92 7.56 5.94
CA SER A 559 14.18 7.62 4.50
C SER A 559 14.34 9.07 4.07
N ARG A 560 15.50 9.41 3.51
CA ARG A 560 15.84 10.79 3.11
C ARG A 560 14.79 11.42 2.18
N THR A 561 14.25 10.64 1.25
CA THR A 561 13.20 11.12 0.34
C THR A 561 11.86 11.36 1.05
N CYS A 562 11.52 10.55 2.08
CA CYS A 562 10.36 10.82 2.91
C CYS A 562 10.56 12.09 3.76
N GLU A 563 11.75 12.28 4.36
CA GLU A 563 12.10 13.47 5.13
C GLU A 563 11.89 14.75 4.31
N MET A 564 12.39 14.79 3.07
CA MET A 564 12.18 15.91 2.14
C MET A 564 10.69 16.18 1.87
N GLY A 565 9.94 15.12 1.56
CA GLY A 565 8.51 15.25 1.25
C GLY A 565 7.66 15.65 2.45
N LEU A 566 7.98 15.15 3.64
CA LEU A 566 7.30 15.51 4.89
C LEU A 566 7.60 16.97 5.28
N SER A 567 8.87 17.39 5.21
CA SER A 567 9.27 18.77 5.51
C SER A 567 8.60 19.78 4.57
N GLN A 568 8.34 19.38 3.31
CA GLN A 568 7.65 20.23 2.33
C GLN A 568 6.22 20.60 2.75
N HIS A 569 5.55 19.70 3.51
CA HIS A 569 4.12 19.82 3.79
C HIS A 569 3.78 19.93 5.28
N ALA A 570 4.72 19.67 6.21
CA ALA A 570 4.42 19.63 7.63
C ALA A 570 4.51 21.00 8.33
N GLY A 571 5.18 21.97 7.73
CA GLY A 571 5.53 23.23 8.40
C GLY A 571 6.68 23.11 9.43
N ILE A 572 7.24 21.90 9.60
CA ILE A 572 8.41 21.59 10.43
C ILE A 572 9.40 20.75 9.64
N SER A 573 10.67 20.75 10.05
CA SER A 573 11.70 19.91 9.44
C SER A 573 11.60 18.45 9.89
N TYR A 574 11.75 17.53 8.94
CA TYR A 574 11.86 16.09 9.22
C TYR A 574 13.29 15.61 8.96
N HIS A 575 13.81 14.80 9.87
CA HIS A 575 15.16 14.23 9.85
C HIS A 575 15.12 12.70 9.98
N SER A 576 16.27 12.06 9.79
CA SER A 576 16.38 10.62 10.12
C SER A 576 16.19 10.41 11.63
N ILE A 577 15.57 9.29 12.00
CA ILE A 577 15.41 8.91 13.42
C ILE A 577 16.76 8.82 14.15
N LEU A 578 17.86 8.61 13.42
CA LEU A 578 19.21 8.57 14.01
C LEU A 578 19.65 9.93 14.57
N TYR A 579 19.11 11.05 14.08
CA TYR A 579 19.33 12.36 14.72
C TYR A 579 18.64 12.44 16.09
N LEU A 580 17.42 11.89 16.22
CA LEU A 580 16.74 11.84 17.51
C LEU A 580 17.52 11.01 18.53
N VAL A 581 18.04 9.85 18.08
CA VAL A 581 18.90 9.01 18.94
C VAL A 581 20.17 9.78 19.34
N ALA A 582 20.79 10.53 18.42
CA ALA A 582 21.99 11.31 18.72
C ALA A 582 21.74 12.48 19.67
N GLN A 583 20.55 13.09 19.60
CA GLN A 583 20.14 14.16 20.55
C GLN A 583 19.92 13.59 21.96
N ALA A 584 19.42 12.37 22.08
CA ALA A 584 19.17 11.71 23.35
C ALA A 584 20.40 11.01 23.93
N ALA A 585 21.40 10.64 23.12
CA ALA A 585 22.59 9.92 23.55
C ALA A 585 23.64 10.87 24.18
N LYS A 586 24.02 10.57 25.43
CA LYS A 586 25.06 11.29 26.17
C LYS A 586 26.47 11.02 25.63
#